data_5eca15bee22b8033ed6c62c68f57eb86
#
_entry.id   5eca15bee22b8033ed6c62c68f57eb86
#
_cell.length_a   1.000
_cell.length_b   1.000
_cell.length_c   1.000
_cell.angle_alpha   90.00
_cell.angle_beta   90.00
_cell.angle_gamma   90.00
#
_symmetry.space_group_name_H-M   'P 1'
#
loop_
_entity.id
_entity.type
_entity.pdbx_description
1 polymer ?
#
loop_
_entity_poly.entity_id
_entity_poly.type
_entity_poly.pdbx_seq_one_letter_code
_entity_poly.pdbx_strand_id
1 'polypeptide(L)'
;MTEATPQELEWARVIREAANKYPEINTARFVDLEYLQHAIVAKDNVGKALKRIKRVQAFKETYGIKMDGSHEEGMRSLKTYLDMFPGFFLCVAPLNEAGTHMLCAQWRYFFAKKVSFQDESINVLIRGFFYLLQACQPNIDAMRGGMVYISDTQGAGLKNYSLKVEERVASVYSNAYPIRIKRSIFMHVPFIFRLFFKAWRLFVSKKVYETHTYAADRDSVLQEFPAEALPVEWGGKVDR
;
A
#
# COMPACT_ATOMS: atom_id res chain seq x y z
N MET A 1 -10.02 -6.97 19.60
CA MET A 1 -9.89 -5.93 18.57
C MET A 1 -10.17 -4.60 19.23
N THR A 2 -9.26 -3.66 19.07
CA THR A 2 -9.42 -2.32 19.65
C THR A 2 -10.47 -1.54 18.85
N GLU A 3 -11.37 -0.86 19.54
CA GLU A 3 -12.37 0.00 18.91
C GLU A 3 -11.80 1.36 18.57
N ALA A 4 -12.49 2.09 17.69
CA ALA A 4 -12.15 3.48 17.40
C ALA A 4 -12.36 4.34 18.66
N THR A 5 -11.45 5.25 18.92
CA THR A 5 -11.60 6.19 20.03
C THR A 5 -12.71 7.20 19.73
N PRO A 6 -13.37 7.79 20.75
CA PRO A 6 -14.35 8.87 20.54
C PRO A 6 -13.78 10.02 19.69
N GLN A 7 -12.51 10.35 19.87
CA GLN A 7 -11.84 11.39 19.10
C GLN A 7 -11.69 11.03 17.62
N GLU A 8 -11.35 9.77 17.29
CA GLU A 8 -11.24 9.32 15.90
C GLU A 8 -12.61 9.27 15.21
N LEU A 9 -13.64 8.87 15.93
CA LEU A 9 -15.02 8.89 15.43
C LEU A 9 -15.47 10.35 15.16
N GLU A 10 -15.14 11.28 16.05
CA GLU A 10 -15.44 12.69 15.85
C GLU A 10 -14.71 13.28 14.63
N TRP A 11 -13.42 12.98 14.44
CA TRP A 11 -12.70 13.36 13.23
C TRP A 11 -13.32 12.77 11.97
N ALA A 12 -13.75 11.50 12.00
CA ALA A 12 -14.42 10.86 10.86
C ALA A 12 -15.75 11.56 10.54
N ARG A 13 -16.54 11.88 11.56
CA ARG A 13 -17.79 12.63 11.42
C ARG A 13 -17.56 14.02 10.77
N VAL A 14 -16.60 14.78 11.29
CA VAL A 14 -16.27 16.12 10.77
C VAL A 14 -15.78 16.04 9.31
N ILE A 15 -14.96 15.05 8.98
CA ILE A 15 -14.49 14.86 7.60
C ILE A 15 -15.64 14.50 6.68
N ARG A 16 -16.59 13.64 7.09
CA ARG A 16 -17.77 13.27 6.32
C ARG A 16 -18.69 14.45 6.09
N GLU A 17 -18.99 15.24 7.12
CA GLU A 17 -19.79 16.43 7.02
C GLU A 17 -19.15 17.50 6.11
N ALA A 18 -17.84 17.66 6.21
CA ALA A 18 -17.10 18.52 5.30
C ALA A 18 -17.16 18.01 3.86
N ALA A 19 -17.04 16.69 3.63
CA ALA A 19 -17.14 16.09 2.29
C ALA A 19 -18.49 16.34 1.64
N ASN A 20 -19.59 16.27 2.42
CA ASN A 20 -20.94 16.54 1.94
C ASN A 20 -21.16 17.98 1.43
N LYS A 21 -20.28 18.93 1.79
CA LYS A 21 -20.34 20.32 1.32
C LYS A 21 -19.68 20.54 -0.04
N TYR A 22 -18.99 19.52 -0.57
CA TYR A 22 -18.30 19.57 -1.85
C TYR A 22 -19.07 18.76 -2.91
N PRO A 23 -19.72 19.39 -3.89
CA PRO A 23 -20.54 18.71 -4.90
C PRO A 23 -19.73 17.73 -5.77
N GLU A 24 -18.43 17.94 -5.88
CA GLU A 24 -17.51 17.07 -6.60
C GLU A 24 -17.16 15.78 -5.84
N ILE A 25 -17.52 15.66 -4.55
CA ILE A 25 -17.33 14.43 -3.77
C ILE A 25 -18.64 13.66 -3.72
N ASN A 26 -18.68 12.52 -4.40
CA ASN A 26 -19.80 11.59 -4.30
C ASN A 26 -19.67 10.77 -3.01
N THR A 27 -20.25 11.27 -1.93
CA THR A 27 -20.14 10.66 -0.59
C THR A 27 -20.82 9.29 -0.49
N ALA A 28 -21.76 8.96 -1.40
CA ALA A 28 -22.37 7.62 -1.47
C ALA A 28 -21.38 6.52 -1.89
N ARG A 29 -20.22 6.89 -2.42
CA ARG A 29 -19.14 5.95 -2.79
C ARG A 29 -18.20 5.61 -1.65
N PHE A 30 -18.42 6.14 -0.45
CA PHE A 30 -17.58 5.93 0.72
C PHE A 30 -18.37 5.32 1.86
N VAL A 31 -17.84 4.27 2.46
CA VAL A 31 -18.37 3.68 3.68
C VAL A 31 -17.78 4.35 4.93
N ASP A 32 -18.44 4.22 6.06
CA ASP A 32 -17.99 4.87 7.31
C ASP A 32 -16.57 4.47 7.71
N LEU A 33 -16.18 3.22 7.45
CA LEU A 33 -14.84 2.72 7.70
C LEU A 33 -13.77 3.50 6.92
N GLU A 34 -14.06 3.94 5.70
CA GLU A 34 -13.11 4.72 4.90
C GLU A 34 -12.93 6.14 5.47
N TYR A 35 -14.01 6.77 5.95
CA TYR A 35 -13.88 8.05 6.66
C TYR A 35 -13.05 7.91 7.92
N LEU A 36 -13.20 6.80 8.65
CA LEU A 36 -12.37 6.49 9.81
C LEU A 36 -10.90 6.27 9.44
N GLN A 37 -10.61 5.56 8.35
CA GLN A 37 -9.24 5.41 7.83
C GLN A 37 -8.61 6.77 7.51
N HIS A 38 -9.36 7.62 6.81
CA HIS A 38 -8.88 8.97 6.51
C HIS A 38 -8.65 9.79 7.77
N ALA A 39 -9.54 9.69 8.78
CA ALA A 39 -9.43 10.37 10.07
C ALA A 39 -8.17 9.92 10.84
N ILE A 40 -7.96 8.62 10.97
CA ILE A 40 -6.78 8.06 11.65
C ILE A 40 -5.47 8.56 11.03
N VAL A 41 -5.40 8.65 9.69
CA VAL A 41 -4.17 9.08 9.00
C VAL A 41 -4.00 10.59 8.94
N ALA A 42 -5.08 11.35 8.79
CA ALA A 42 -5.05 12.81 8.69
C ALA A 42 -5.19 13.50 10.06
N LYS A 43 -5.74 12.78 11.06
CA LYS A 43 -6.11 13.33 12.37
C LYS A 43 -7.15 14.48 12.19
N ASP A 44 -6.92 15.60 12.81
CA ASP A 44 -7.75 16.80 12.74
C ASP A 44 -7.62 17.62 11.43
N ASN A 45 -6.73 17.20 10.53
CA ASN A 45 -6.49 17.93 9.28
C ASN A 45 -7.53 17.57 8.20
N VAL A 46 -8.71 18.19 8.29
CA VAL A 46 -9.84 18.00 7.38
C VAL A 46 -9.45 18.28 5.92
N GLY A 47 -8.72 19.37 5.66
CA GLY A 47 -8.29 19.73 4.29
C GLY A 47 -7.43 18.65 3.65
N LYS A 48 -6.53 18.05 4.42
CA LYS A 48 -5.70 16.92 3.94
C LYS A 48 -6.53 15.68 3.69
N ALA A 49 -7.51 15.38 4.55
CA ALA A 49 -8.42 14.26 4.37
C ALA A 49 -9.26 14.42 3.09
N LEU A 50 -9.89 15.58 2.90
CA LEU A 50 -10.71 15.87 1.71
C LEU A 50 -9.90 15.80 0.41
N LYS A 51 -8.68 16.34 0.39
CA LYS A 51 -7.80 16.23 -0.77
C LYS A 51 -7.50 14.78 -1.13
N ARG A 52 -7.33 13.90 -0.12
CA ARG A 52 -7.11 12.47 -0.33
C ARG A 52 -8.40 11.76 -0.78
N ILE A 53 -9.54 12.07 -0.18
CA ILE A 53 -10.85 11.52 -0.57
C ILE A 53 -11.14 11.79 -2.05
N LYS A 54 -10.94 13.02 -2.55
CA LYS A 54 -11.08 13.34 -3.98
C LYS A 54 -10.19 12.46 -4.87
N ARG A 55 -8.97 12.20 -4.44
CA ARG A 55 -8.04 11.31 -5.19
C ARG A 55 -8.46 9.86 -5.15
N VAL A 56 -8.88 9.35 -3.98
CA VAL A 56 -9.42 7.97 -3.86
C VAL A 56 -10.64 7.82 -4.76
N GLN A 57 -11.56 8.79 -4.76
CA GLN A 57 -12.73 8.76 -5.65
C GLN A 57 -12.31 8.66 -7.12
N ALA A 58 -11.38 9.49 -7.56
CA ALA A 58 -10.88 9.45 -8.94
C ALA A 58 -10.25 8.09 -9.28
N PHE A 59 -9.52 7.48 -8.35
CA PHE A 59 -9.00 6.11 -8.53
C PHE A 59 -10.12 5.08 -8.61
N LYS A 60 -11.12 5.13 -7.72
CA LYS A 60 -12.28 4.23 -7.75
C LYS A 60 -13.01 4.32 -9.11
N GLU A 61 -13.18 5.52 -9.63
CA GLU A 61 -13.83 5.77 -10.91
C GLU A 61 -12.99 5.26 -12.09
N THR A 62 -11.71 5.63 -12.12
CA THR A 62 -10.80 5.29 -13.23
C THR A 62 -10.55 3.78 -13.35
N TYR A 63 -10.41 3.11 -12.22
CA TYR A 63 -10.00 1.69 -12.19
C TYR A 63 -11.13 0.73 -11.80
N GLY A 64 -12.36 1.21 -11.67
CA GLY A 64 -13.51 0.37 -11.32
C GLY A 64 -13.40 -0.27 -9.93
N ILE A 65 -12.79 0.43 -8.97
CA ILE A 65 -12.61 -0.07 -7.59
C ILE A 65 -13.90 0.15 -6.83
N LYS A 66 -14.49 -0.93 -6.32
CA LYS A 66 -15.66 -0.88 -5.43
C LYS A 66 -15.19 -1.09 -3.99
N MET A 67 -15.60 -0.20 -3.11
CA MET A 67 -15.29 -0.24 -1.68
C MET A 67 -16.58 -0.36 -0.83
N ASP A 68 -17.64 -0.86 -1.45
CA ASP A 68 -18.96 -1.04 -0.83
C ASP A 68 -19.04 -2.22 0.15
N GLY A 69 -17.88 -2.79 0.52
CA GLY A 69 -17.79 -3.95 1.38
C GLY A 69 -17.94 -5.29 0.63
N SER A 70 -17.95 -5.28 -0.71
CA SER A 70 -17.89 -6.53 -1.48
C SER A 70 -16.48 -7.13 -1.37
N HIS A 71 -16.26 -7.79 -0.23
CA HIS A 71 -15.02 -8.52 0.06
C HIS A 71 -14.66 -9.49 -1.08
N GLU A 72 -15.67 -10.11 -1.68
CA GLU A 72 -15.51 -11.07 -2.77
C GLU A 72 -14.88 -10.45 -4.03
N GLU A 73 -15.31 -9.27 -4.47
CA GLU A 73 -14.72 -8.59 -5.63
C GLU A 73 -13.29 -8.14 -5.33
N GLY A 74 -13.04 -7.64 -4.12
CA GLY A 74 -11.71 -7.29 -3.65
C GLY A 74 -10.76 -8.47 -3.69
N MET A 75 -11.18 -9.62 -3.14
CA MET A 75 -10.40 -10.86 -3.14
C MET A 75 -10.14 -11.39 -4.54
N ARG A 76 -11.14 -11.31 -5.44
CA ARG A 76 -10.97 -11.71 -6.85
C ARG A 76 -9.93 -10.82 -7.55
N SER A 77 -10.02 -9.51 -7.38
CA SER A 77 -9.06 -8.55 -7.97
C SER A 77 -7.66 -8.75 -7.41
N LEU A 78 -7.54 -8.97 -6.10
CA LEU A 78 -6.27 -9.28 -5.46
C LEU A 78 -5.68 -10.57 -5.98
N LYS A 79 -6.49 -11.65 -6.06
CA LYS A 79 -6.05 -12.93 -6.63
C LYS A 79 -5.53 -12.77 -8.06
N THR A 80 -6.29 -12.09 -8.92
CA THR A 80 -5.88 -11.84 -10.32
C THR A 80 -4.53 -11.10 -10.38
N TYR A 81 -4.32 -10.14 -9.50
CA TYR A 81 -3.04 -9.42 -9.39
C TYR A 81 -1.90 -10.34 -8.93
N LEU A 82 -2.12 -11.16 -7.91
CA LEU A 82 -1.12 -12.10 -7.42
C LEU A 82 -0.78 -13.16 -8.47
N ASP A 83 -1.77 -13.66 -9.21
CA ASP A 83 -1.59 -14.61 -10.33
C ASP A 83 -0.82 -13.99 -11.50
N MET A 84 -0.91 -12.67 -11.69
CA MET A 84 -0.13 -11.95 -12.71
C MET A 84 1.37 -11.95 -12.41
N PHE A 85 1.73 -11.94 -11.12
CA PHE A 85 3.12 -11.92 -10.65
C PHE A 85 3.35 -12.99 -9.56
N PRO A 86 3.27 -14.28 -9.88
CA PRO A 86 3.41 -15.34 -8.90
C PRO A 86 4.79 -15.29 -8.25
N GLY A 87 4.80 -15.28 -6.91
CA GLY A 87 6.00 -15.18 -6.10
C GLY A 87 6.54 -13.75 -5.89
N PHE A 88 5.90 -12.72 -6.45
CA PHE A 88 6.30 -11.34 -6.19
C PHE A 88 6.03 -10.94 -4.74
N PHE A 89 4.79 -11.05 -4.27
CA PHE A 89 4.49 -10.91 -2.85
C PHE A 89 4.63 -12.23 -2.13
N LEU A 90 5.27 -12.21 -0.97
CA LEU A 90 5.49 -13.39 -0.13
C LEU A 90 4.44 -13.48 0.97
N CYS A 91 4.27 -12.41 1.73
CA CYS A 91 3.32 -12.39 2.82
C CYS A 91 2.90 -10.97 3.21
N VAL A 92 1.75 -10.90 3.88
CA VAL A 92 1.33 -9.79 4.74
C VAL A 92 1.14 -10.34 6.14
N ALA A 93 1.88 -9.83 7.12
CA ALA A 93 1.84 -10.35 8.49
C ALA A 93 1.83 -9.21 9.52
N PRO A 94 1.20 -9.40 10.70
CA PRO A 94 1.35 -8.48 11.80
C PRO A 94 2.79 -8.47 12.30
N LEU A 95 3.34 -7.28 12.51
CA LEU A 95 4.72 -7.11 12.97
C LEU A 95 4.80 -6.99 14.50
N ASN A 96 3.82 -6.33 15.10
CA ASN A 96 3.82 -6.06 16.54
C ASN A 96 2.40 -5.80 17.07
N GLU A 97 2.27 -5.76 18.40
CA GLU A 97 1.01 -5.47 19.10
C GLU A 97 0.44 -4.08 18.82
N ALA A 98 1.28 -3.13 18.40
CA ALA A 98 0.83 -1.80 18.01
C ALA A 98 0.13 -1.74 16.63
N GLY A 99 -0.18 -2.89 16.03
CA GLY A 99 -0.92 -3.03 14.79
C GLY A 99 -0.12 -2.78 13.51
N THR A 100 1.22 -2.60 13.60
CA THR A 100 2.04 -2.47 12.39
C THR A 100 2.01 -3.78 11.61
N HIS A 101 1.73 -3.71 10.29
CA HIS A 101 1.80 -4.86 9.40
C HIS A 101 3.03 -4.78 8.51
N MET A 102 3.55 -5.96 8.16
CA MET A 102 4.68 -6.11 7.24
C MET A 102 4.19 -6.66 5.91
N LEU A 103 4.65 -6.06 4.82
CA LEU A 103 4.46 -6.55 3.46
C LEU A 103 5.82 -6.91 2.88
N CYS A 104 6.00 -8.17 2.48
CA CYS A 104 7.23 -8.70 1.92
C CYS A 104 7.10 -9.00 0.43
N ALA A 105 8.10 -8.60 -0.37
CA ALA A 105 8.10 -8.79 -1.82
C ALA A 105 9.46 -9.20 -2.39
N GLN A 106 9.46 -9.91 -3.53
CA GLN A 106 10.65 -10.31 -4.29
C GLN A 106 10.60 -9.76 -5.71
N TRP A 107 11.37 -8.73 -6.01
CA TRP A 107 11.33 -8.00 -7.28
C TRP A 107 11.70 -8.83 -8.52
N ARG A 108 12.47 -9.89 -8.37
CA ARG A 108 12.83 -10.79 -9.50
C ARG A 108 11.62 -11.41 -10.19
N TYR A 109 10.46 -11.48 -9.51
CA TYR A 109 9.21 -12.03 -10.04
C TYR A 109 8.25 -10.96 -10.59
N PHE A 110 8.54 -9.69 -10.39
CA PHE A 110 7.79 -8.61 -11.01
C PHE A 110 8.32 -8.35 -12.43
N PHE A 111 7.51 -8.61 -13.45
CA PHE A 111 7.89 -8.40 -14.84
C PHE A 111 7.13 -7.20 -15.42
N ALA A 112 7.75 -6.03 -15.42
CA ALA A 112 7.12 -4.78 -15.83
C ALA A 112 6.52 -4.82 -17.25
N LYS A 113 7.09 -5.61 -18.16
CA LYS A 113 6.56 -5.81 -19.53
C LYS A 113 5.21 -6.54 -19.59
N LYS A 114 4.77 -7.20 -18.50
CA LYS A 114 3.43 -7.78 -18.41
C LYS A 114 2.35 -6.71 -18.19
N VAL A 115 2.75 -5.47 -17.92
CA VAL A 115 1.85 -4.35 -17.67
C VAL A 115 1.84 -3.44 -18.87
N SER A 116 0.71 -3.35 -19.57
CA SER A 116 0.48 -2.45 -20.68
C SER A 116 -0.50 -1.34 -20.24
N PHE A 117 -0.28 -0.14 -20.78
CA PHE A 117 -1.21 0.97 -20.61
C PHE A 117 -2.29 1.00 -21.69
N GLN A 118 -2.24 0.05 -22.63
CA GLN A 118 -3.18 -0.10 -23.75
C GLN A 118 -4.21 -1.19 -23.51
N ASP A 119 -4.06 -1.99 -22.47
CA ASP A 119 -4.95 -3.09 -22.12
C ASP A 119 -5.33 -3.08 -20.62
N GLU A 120 -6.09 -4.08 -20.19
CA GLU A 120 -6.62 -4.20 -18.83
C GLU A 120 -5.54 -4.51 -17.78
N SER A 121 -4.30 -4.85 -18.18
CA SER A 121 -3.27 -5.29 -17.23
C SER A 121 -2.84 -4.19 -16.23
N ILE A 122 -2.81 -2.92 -16.66
CA ILE A 122 -2.57 -1.80 -15.73
C ILE A 122 -3.71 -1.65 -14.73
N ASN A 123 -4.97 -1.85 -15.16
CA ASN A 123 -6.12 -1.76 -14.29
C ASN A 123 -6.12 -2.90 -13.27
N VAL A 124 -5.79 -4.13 -13.69
CA VAL A 124 -5.59 -5.29 -12.80
C VAL A 124 -4.52 -4.97 -11.74
N LEU A 125 -3.38 -4.45 -12.18
CA LEU A 125 -2.28 -4.08 -11.27
C LEU A 125 -2.74 -3.05 -10.24
N ILE A 126 -3.36 -1.96 -10.66
CA ILE A 126 -3.78 -0.87 -9.76
C ILE A 126 -4.90 -1.32 -8.82
N ARG A 127 -5.92 -2.04 -9.32
CA ARG A 127 -6.98 -2.62 -8.48
C ARG A 127 -6.41 -3.58 -7.44
N GLY A 128 -5.60 -4.55 -7.89
CA GLY A 128 -5.00 -5.54 -7.01
C GLY A 128 -4.10 -4.91 -5.96
N PHE A 129 -3.29 -3.92 -6.34
CA PHE A 129 -2.45 -3.19 -5.40
C PHE A 129 -3.27 -2.40 -4.37
N PHE A 130 -4.39 -1.79 -4.79
CA PHE A 130 -5.29 -1.09 -3.87
C PHE A 130 -5.86 -2.05 -2.81
N TYR A 131 -6.34 -3.22 -3.22
CA TYR A 131 -6.84 -4.24 -2.30
C TYR A 131 -5.74 -4.88 -1.45
N LEU A 132 -4.51 -4.98 -1.97
CA LEU A 132 -3.36 -5.41 -1.17
C LEU A 132 -3.08 -4.44 -0.01
N LEU A 133 -3.14 -3.13 -0.27
CA LEU A 133 -3.01 -2.13 0.79
C LEU A 133 -4.16 -2.21 1.81
N GLN A 134 -5.36 -2.56 1.37
CA GLN A 134 -6.48 -2.82 2.26
C GLN A 134 -6.23 -4.06 3.13
N ALA A 135 -5.69 -5.14 2.56
CA ALA A 135 -5.32 -6.34 3.30
C ALA A 135 -4.23 -6.06 4.35
N CYS A 136 -3.37 -5.06 4.13
CA CYS A 136 -2.41 -4.59 5.15
C CYS A 136 -3.06 -3.80 6.30
N GLN A 137 -4.37 -3.53 6.24
CA GLN A 137 -5.11 -2.77 7.24
C GLN A 137 -6.42 -3.48 7.65
N PRO A 138 -6.34 -4.73 8.16
CA PRO A 138 -7.52 -5.55 8.43
C PRO A 138 -8.38 -5.03 9.60
N ASN A 139 -7.86 -4.14 10.43
CA ASN A 139 -8.53 -3.59 11.60
C ASN A 139 -8.00 -2.18 11.96
N ILE A 140 -8.60 -1.58 12.96
CA ILE A 140 -8.26 -0.22 13.41
C ILE A 140 -6.82 -0.12 13.94
N ASP A 141 -6.33 -1.14 14.62
CA ASP A 141 -4.94 -1.16 15.09
C ASP A 141 -3.95 -1.13 13.92
N ALA A 142 -4.24 -1.87 12.85
CA ALA A 142 -3.45 -1.84 11.63
C ALA A 142 -3.49 -0.47 10.92
N MET A 143 -4.64 0.22 10.95
CA MET A 143 -4.75 1.58 10.41
C MET A 143 -3.89 2.57 11.21
N ARG A 144 -3.84 2.44 12.53
CA ARG A 144 -2.97 3.23 13.42
C ARG A 144 -1.51 2.84 13.28
N GLY A 145 -1.28 1.54 13.27
CA GLY A 145 0.04 0.91 13.21
C GLY A 145 0.78 1.21 11.91
N GLY A 146 0.06 1.23 10.81
CA GLY A 146 0.65 1.45 9.49
C GLY A 146 1.43 0.24 8.98
N MET A 147 2.29 0.43 7.97
CA MET A 147 2.95 -0.63 7.23
C MET A 147 4.47 -0.45 7.19
N VAL A 148 5.19 -1.56 7.32
CA VAL A 148 6.59 -1.73 6.93
C VAL A 148 6.61 -2.54 5.63
N TYR A 149 7.27 -2.03 4.61
CA TYR A 149 7.49 -2.73 3.34
C TYR A 149 8.93 -3.23 3.27
N ILE A 150 9.11 -4.52 3.03
CA ILE A 150 10.43 -5.11 2.82
C ILE A 150 10.49 -5.74 1.44
N SER A 151 11.53 -5.45 0.70
CA SER A 151 11.68 -5.85 -0.68
C SER A 151 13.05 -6.43 -0.96
N ASP A 152 13.07 -7.69 -1.40
CA ASP A 152 14.29 -8.34 -1.89
C ASP A 152 14.43 -8.07 -3.40
N THR A 153 15.50 -7.38 -3.78
CA THR A 153 15.80 -7.07 -5.18
C THR A 153 16.85 -8.01 -5.79
N GLN A 154 17.23 -9.09 -5.07
CA GLN A 154 18.16 -10.09 -5.59
C GLN A 154 17.67 -10.72 -6.89
N GLY A 155 18.50 -10.71 -7.93
CA GLY A 155 18.16 -11.24 -9.26
C GLY A 155 17.21 -10.34 -10.07
N ALA A 156 16.81 -9.18 -9.57
CA ALA A 156 16.06 -8.20 -10.33
C ALA A 156 16.98 -7.44 -11.30
N GLY A 157 16.44 -7.05 -12.46
CA GLY A 157 17.14 -6.30 -13.50
C GLY A 157 16.18 -5.38 -14.25
N LEU A 158 16.62 -4.85 -15.40
CA LEU A 158 15.84 -3.88 -16.19
C LEU A 158 14.45 -4.41 -16.61
N LYS A 159 14.31 -5.72 -16.83
CA LYS A 159 13.03 -6.37 -17.17
C LYS A 159 11.97 -6.28 -16.05
N ASN A 160 12.43 -6.04 -14.82
CA ASN A 160 11.62 -5.99 -13.62
C ASN A 160 11.16 -4.56 -13.28
N TYR A 161 11.57 -3.55 -14.04
CA TYR A 161 11.31 -2.16 -13.73
C TYR A 161 10.69 -1.40 -14.90
N SER A 162 9.72 -0.54 -14.59
CA SER A 162 9.17 0.44 -15.52
C SER A 162 8.81 1.71 -14.74
N LEU A 163 9.42 2.83 -15.14
CA LEU A 163 9.18 4.13 -14.50
C LEU A 163 7.69 4.53 -14.57
N LYS A 164 7.02 4.25 -15.70
CA LYS A 164 5.59 4.53 -15.89
C LYS A 164 4.71 3.70 -14.95
N VAL A 165 5.05 2.43 -14.74
CA VAL A 165 4.33 1.55 -13.81
C VAL A 165 4.53 2.04 -12.38
N GLU A 166 5.78 2.35 -12.00
CA GLU A 166 6.10 2.88 -10.68
C GLU A 166 5.39 4.19 -10.37
N GLU A 167 5.31 5.11 -11.34
CA GLU A 167 4.55 6.35 -11.19
C GLU A 167 3.09 6.09 -10.82
N ARG A 168 2.44 5.12 -11.49
CA ARG A 168 1.05 4.75 -11.22
C ARG A 168 0.88 4.09 -9.86
N VAL A 169 1.72 3.14 -9.52
CA VAL A 169 1.70 2.46 -8.21
C VAL A 169 2.01 3.46 -7.09
N ALA A 170 3.02 4.32 -7.27
CA ALA A 170 3.38 5.35 -6.30
C ALA A 170 2.22 6.33 -6.03
N SER A 171 1.44 6.67 -7.04
CA SER A 171 0.29 7.57 -6.88
C SER A 171 -0.80 6.97 -5.99
N VAL A 172 -0.93 5.65 -5.91
CA VAL A 172 -1.89 4.98 -5.00
C VAL A 172 -1.49 5.22 -3.56
N TYR A 173 -0.33 4.70 -3.13
CA TYR A 173 0.06 4.72 -1.70
C TYR A 173 0.57 6.07 -1.20
N SER A 174 1.10 6.91 -2.10
CA SER A 174 1.60 8.23 -1.72
C SER A 174 0.49 9.29 -1.63
N ASN A 175 -0.50 9.19 -2.48
CA ASN A 175 -1.46 10.26 -2.68
C ASN A 175 -2.93 9.89 -2.47
N ALA A 176 -3.32 8.65 -2.78
CA ALA A 176 -4.72 8.23 -2.72
C ALA A 176 -5.02 7.42 -1.47
N TYR A 177 -4.52 6.20 -1.37
CA TYR A 177 -4.87 5.29 -0.28
C TYR A 177 -4.44 5.83 1.10
N PRO A 178 -5.33 5.81 2.13
CA PRO A 178 -5.02 6.32 3.47
C PRO A 178 -4.18 5.33 4.29
N ILE A 179 -2.94 5.10 3.90
CA ILE A 179 -1.99 4.25 4.63
C ILE A 179 -0.82 5.06 5.18
N ARG A 180 -0.27 4.61 6.30
CA ARG A 180 0.98 5.12 6.87
C ARG A 180 2.11 4.15 6.54
N ILE A 181 3.00 4.53 5.65
CA ILE A 181 4.25 3.81 5.43
C ILE A 181 5.22 4.30 6.50
N LYS A 182 5.60 3.40 7.42
CA LYS A 182 6.57 3.68 8.47
C LYS A 182 8.00 3.53 7.97
N ARG A 183 8.22 2.48 7.18
CA ARG A 183 9.54 2.18 6.63
C ARG A 183 9.41 1.35 5.36
N SER A 184 10.32 1.58 4.42
CA SER A 184 10.50 0.76 3.22
C SER A 184 11.96 0.32 3.16
N ILE A 185 12.18 -1.00 3.23
CA ILE A 185 13.50 -1.60 3.28
C ILE A 185 13.77 -2.36 2.00
N PHE A 186 14.89 -2.09 1.35
CA PHE A 186 15.31 -2.77 0.14
C PHE A 186 16.61 -3.53 0.39
N MET A 187 16.58 -4.85 0.13
CA MET A 187 17.73 -5.74 0.25
C MET A 187 18.36 -6.00 -1.11
N HIS A 188 19.66 -6.33 -1.12
CA HIS A 188 20.42 -6.74 -2.32
C HIS A 188 20.28 -5.78 -3.50
N VAL A 189 20.26 -4.46 -3.24
CA VAL A 189 19.93 -3.44 -4.25
C VAL A 189 21.06 -3.33 -5.29
N PRO A 190 20.85 -3.76 -6.55
CA PRO A 190 21.81 -3.56 -7.62
C PRO A 190 22.05 -2.06 -7.88
N PHE A 191 23.24 -1.71 -8.38
CA PHE A 191 23.59 -0.31 -8.65
C PHE A 191 22.57 0.41 -9.54
N ILE A 192 22.06 -0.27 -10.56
CA ILE A 192 21.07 0.29 -11.48
C ILE A 192 19.76 0.66 -10.76
N PHE A 193 19.33 -0.12 -9.76
CA PHE A 193 18.13 0.17 -8.98
C PHE A 193 18.30 1.40 -8.07
N ARG A 194 19.53 1.69 -7.62
CA ARG A 194 19.81 2.92 -6.87
C ARG A 194 19.54 4.18 -7.71
N LEU A 195 19.80 4.11 -9.02
CA LEU A 195 19.45 5.20 -9.94
C LEU A 195 17.93 5.33 -10.10
N PHE A 196 17.20 4.21 -10.20
CA PHE A 196 15.74 4.22 -10.27
C PHE A 196 15.13 4.77 -8.98
N PHE A 197 15.63 4.43 -7.81
CA PHE A 197 15.14 4.99 -6.56
C PHE A 197 15.39 6.51 -6.45
N LYS A 198 16.47 7.03 -7.05
CA LYS A 198 16.65 8.48 -7.16
C LYS A 198 15.58 9.13 -8.05
N ALA A 199 15.24 8.52 -9.19
CA ALA A 199 14.17 9.00 -10.06
C ALA A 199 12.79 8.87 -9.41
N TRP A 200 12.55 7.80 -8.63
CA TRP A 200 11.31 7.56 -7.91
C TRP A 200 10.94 8.67 -6.91
N ARG A 201 11.94 9.40 -6.38
CA ARG A 201 11.73 10.61 -5.57
C ARG A 201 10.81 11.64 -6.22
N LEU A 202 10.72 11.66 -7.54
CA LEU A 202 9.87 12.59 -8.30
C LEU A 202 8.37 12.26 -8.17
N PHE A 203 8.03 11.01 -7.83
CA PHE A 203 6.65 10.51 -7.82
C PHE A 203 6.07 10.35 -6.42
N VAL A 204 6.89 10.37 -5.40
CA VAL A 204 6.45 10.20 -4.01
C VAL A 204 6.66 11.46 -3.18
N SER A 205 5.88 11.58 -2.10
CA SER A 205 6.09 12.67 -1.16
C SER A 205 7.45 12.56 -0.47
N LYS A 206 8.05 13.71 -0.09
CA LYS A 206 9.30 13.75 0.67
C LYS A 206 9.25 12.81 1.88
N LYS A 207 8.13 12.83 2.64
CA LYS A 207 7.93 11.98 3.81
C LYS A 207 8.02 10.48 3.47
N VAL A 208 7.41 10.03 2.38
CA VAL A 208 7.49 8.63 1.93
C VAL A 208 8.90 8.28 1.49
N TYR A 209 9.55 9.17 0.74
CA TYR A 209 10.94 8.95 0.31
C TYR A 209 11.91 8.80 1.50
N GLU A 210 11.73 9.58 2.54
CA GLU A 210 12.56 9.54 3.76
C GLU A 210 12.37 8.26 4.60
N THR A 211 11.31 7.46 4.35
CA THR A 211 11.13 6.16 4.99
C THR A 211 11.98 5.05 4.36
N HIS A 212 12.69 5.33 3.25
CA HIS A 212 13.50 4.35 2.54
C HIS A 212 14.83 4.11 3.22
N THR A 213 15.11 2.83 3.42
CA THR A 213 16.40 2.36 3.93
C THR A 213 16.88 1.17 3.12
N TYR A 214 18.18 0.90 3.19
CA TYR A 214 18.79 -0.25 2.53
C TYR A 214 19.33 -1.20 3.59
N ALA A 215 18.99 -2.48 3.46
CA ALA A 215 19.63 -3.56 4.20
C ALA A 215 20.62 -4.27 3.26
N ALA A 216 21.71 -4.79 3.82
CA ALA A 216 22.71 -5.49 3.04
C ALA A 216 22.14 -6.79 2.46
N ASP A 217 21.49 -7.58 3.32
CA ASP A 217 21.05 -8.93 3.07
C ASP A 217 19.84 -9.31 3.95
N ARG A 218 19.44 -10.57 3.86
CA ARG A 218 18.35 -11.14 4.65
C ARG A 218 18.71 -11.29 6.13
N ASP A 219 19.97 -11.58 6.44
CA ASP A 219 20.44 -11.76 7.83
C ASP A 219 20.27 -10.45 8.60
N SER A 220 20.58 -9.32 7.97
CA SER A 220 20.33 -7.98 8.55
C SER A 220 18.85 -7.75 8.86
N VAL A 221 17.93 -8.27 8.02
CA VAL A 221 16.49 -8.17 8.25
C VAL A 221 16.04 -9.12 9.36
N LEU A 222 16.57 -10.35 9.40
CA LEU A 222 16.28 -11.33 10.47
C LEU A 222 16.77 -10.86 11.85
N GLN A 223 17.84 -10.09 11.91
CA GLN A 223 18.31 -9.49 13.16
C GLN A 223 17.41 -8.34 13.64
N GLU A 224 16.77 -7.64 12.73
CA GLU A 224 15.95 -6.47 13.05
C GLU A 224 14.48 -6.82 13.33
N PHE A 225 13.94 -7.86 12.67
CA PHE A 225 12.52 -8.19 12.72
C PHE A 225 12.28 -9.61 13.24
N PRO A 226 11.17 -9.84 13.98
CA PRO A 226 10.84 -11.17 14.50
C PRO A 226 10.58 -12.14 13.33
N ALA A 227 11.07 -13.37 13.49
CA ALA A 227 10.88 -14.42 12.49
C ALA A 227 9.40 -14.72 12.21
N GLU A 228 8.54 -14.50 13.19
CA GLU A 228 7.08 -14.64 13.12
C GLU A 228 6.41 -13.68 12.12
N ALA A 229 7.07 -12.59 11.75
CA ALA A 229 6.57 -11.63 10.77
C ALA A 229 7.24 -11.77 9.39
N LEU A 230 8.26 -12.61 9.26
CA LEU A 230 9.03 -12.78 8.04
C LEU A 230 8.68 -14.08 7.31
N PRO A 231 8.74 -14.10 5.96
CA PRO A 231 8.42 -15.28 5.19
C PRO A 231 9.47 -16.40 5.37
N VAL A 232 9.02 -17.65 5.24
CA VAL A 232 9.89 -18.83 5.32
C VAL A 232 11.02 -18.81 4.29
N GLU A 233 10.79 -18.19 3.12
CA GLU A 233 11.80 -18.02 2.07
C GLU A 233 12.99 -17.14 2.50
N TRP A 234 12.83 -16.35 3.54
CA TRP A 234 13.89 -15.52 4.13
C TRP A 234 14.40 -16.04 5.47
N GLY A 235 13.96 -17.24 5.89
CA GLY A 235 14.32 -17.83 7.18
C GLY A 235 13.35 -17.46 8.31
N GLY A 236 12.22 -16.85 7.99
CA GLY A 236 11.14 -16.57 8.94
C GLY A 236 10.20 -17.75 9.14
N LYS A 237 9.00 -17.49 9.67
CA LYS A 237 7.98 -18.50 10.01
C LYS A 237 6.64 -18.31 9.31
N VAL A 238 6.44 -17.23 8.55
CA VAL A 238 5.20 -16.97 7.82
C VAL A 238 5.21 -17.77 6.52
N ASP A 239 4.29 -18.72 6.41
CA ASP A 239 4.01 -19.44 5.16
C ASP A 239 3.03 -18.63 4.29
N ARG A 240 2.95 -18.98 2.98
CA ARG A 240 2.12 -18.26 1.99
C ARG A 240 0.63 -18.55 2.14
#